data_9aedc5696b1de7ba27b4771141da57fe
#
_entry.id   9aedc5696b1de7ba27b4771141da57fe
#
_cell.length_a   1.000
_cell.length_b   1.000
_cell.length_c   1.000
_cell.angle_alpha   90.00
_cell.angle_beta   90.00
_cell.angle_gamma   90.00
#
_symmetry.space_group_name_H-M   'P 1'
#
loop_
_entity.id
_entity.type
_entity.pdbx_description
1 polymer ?
#
loop_
_entity_poly.entity_id
_entity_poly.type
_entity_poly.pdbx_seq_one_letter_code
_entity_poly.pdbx_strand_id
1 'polypeptide(L)'
;MIRDGVLVPVDQGSLKKKTAVSSSWILLDHNGHTTILDVDKYVIMRRVQIHARDLRILDPMLSYPSTILGREKVIVLNLEHIKAIVTAEEVLLRDPLDDNVIPIVEQLQRRLVPDNPISQGQGEEDDHPGVRNDIDTGEENEFPFEFRALEVALEAICSFLDARTRELETDTYPALDELTAKISSRNLDRVRKLKSAMTRLTNRVQKVRDELEQLLDDDDDMADLYLSRKLAMASSPVSDSVVPNWFHNSPTIGSKISRTTSRASAATIQEENDVEELEMLLEAYFMQIEGTLNKLTTLREYIDDTEDYINIQLDNYRNQLIQQISIIVMDIYHFCQLELFLSSGTVCLSVYSLVAAIFGMNIPYTWKNEHGYVFKWVVIIAGIVCASLFSIITFYARHKGLVGS
;
A
#
# COMPACT_ATOMS: atom_id res chain seq x y z
N MET A 1 57.67 10.03 55.19
CA MET A 1 56.93 8.83 55.58
C MET A 1 56.39 8.18 54.30
N ILE A 2 56.95 7.05 53.98
CA ILE A 2 56.66 6.20 52.83
C ILE A 2 55.37 5.45 53.11
N ARG A 3 54.45 5.38 52.14
CA ARG A 3 53.49 4.28 51.99
C ARG A 3 53.06 4.15 50.52
N ASP A 4 53.65 3.15 49.97
CA ASP A 4 53.12 2.01 49.21
C ASP A 4 52.24 2.32 47.99
N GLY A 5 52.91 2.11 46.86
CA GLY A 5 52.30 2.00 45.55
C GLY A 5 51.46 0.73 45.41
N VAL A 6 50.22 0.91 44.92
CA VAL A 6 49.51 -0.13 44.24
C VAL A 6 49.29 0.36 42.83
N LEU A 7 50.07 -0.23 41.89
CA LEU A 7 49.80 -0.14 40.46
C LEU A 7 48.52 -0.95 40.18
N VAL A 8 47.45 -0.24 39.90
CA VAL A 8 46.23 -0.82 39.32
C VAL A 8 46.57 -1.08 37.83
N PRO A 9 46.43 -2.30 37.32
CA PRO A 9 46.59 -2.58 35.90
C PRO A 9 45.49 -1.89 35.16
N VAL A 10 45.84 -0.97 34.25
CA VAL A 10 44.94 -0.37 33.27
C VAL A 10 44.45 -1.53 32.38
N ASP A 11 43.22 -1.90 32.59
CA ASP A 11 42.49 -2.84 31.75
C ASP A 11 42.51 -2.26 30.33
N GLN A 12 43.25 -2.87 29.44
CA GLN A 12 43.22 -2.62 28.01
C GLN A 12 41.82 -3.03 27.54
N GLY A 13 40.89 -2.09 27.61
CA GLY A 13 39.61 -2.23 27.00
C GLY A 13 39.80 -2.74 25.57
N SER A 14 39.45 -3.99 25.35
CA SER A 14 39.38 -4.60 24.04
C SER A 14 38.46 -3.68 23.18
N LEU A 15 39.08 -2.95 22.27
CA LEU A 15 38.38 -2.38 21.11
C LEU A 15 37.64 -3.54 20.49
N LYS A 16 36.35 -3.67 20.77
CA LYS A 16 35.45 -4.50 20.00
C LYS A 16 35.61 -4.04 18.57
N LYS A 17 36.45 -4.72 17.79
CA LYS A 17 36.36 -4.69 16.34
C LYS A 17 34.87 -4.91 16.05
N LYS A 18 34.18 -3.89 15.55
CA LYS A 18 32.90 -4.09 14.87
C LYS A 18 33.18 -5.14 13.83
N THR A 19 32.75 -6.35 14.07
CA THR A 19 32.70 -7.40 13.06
C THR A 19 31.96 -6.77 11.90
N ALA A 20 32.65 -6.52 10.79
CA ALA A 20 32.04 -6.14 9.55
C ALA A 20 30.99 -7.22 9.29
N VAL A 21 29.74 -6.81 9.15
CA VAL A 21 28.66 -7.74 8.82
C VAL A 21 29.01 -8.25 7.43
N SER A 22 29.56 -9.46 7.39
CA SER A 22 29.79 -10.19 6.16
C SER A 22 28.45 -10.38 5.49
N SER A 23 28.33 -9.94 4.26
CA SER A 23 27.12 -10.13 3.44
C SER A 23 27.41 -11.23 2.43
N SER A 24 26.50 -12.22 2.40
CA SER A 24 26.58 -13.29 1.39
C SER A 24 26.07 -12.77 0.06
N TRP A 25 26.82 -13.04 -0.99
CA TRP A 25 26.49 -12.72 -2.37
C TRP A 25 26.56 -13.98 -3.21
N ILE A 26 25.76 -14.06 -4.24
CA ILE A 26 25.91 -15.04 -5.28
C ILE A 26 26.40 -14.34 -6.54
N LEU A 27 27.42 -14.88 -7.13
CA LEU A 27 27.97 -14.44 -8.40
C LEU A 27 27.55 -15.44 -9.47
N LEU A 28 26.96 -14.93 -10.53
CA LEU A 28 26.69 -15.67 -11.77
C LEU A 28 27.58 -15.09 -12.88
N ASP A 29 28.30 -15.94 -13.56
CA ASP A 29 29.11 -15.61 -14.73
C ASP A 29 28.30 -15.83 -16.02
N HIS A 30 28.74 -15.24 -17.14
CA HIS A 30 28.14 -15.43 -18.47
C HIS A 30 28.05 -16.91 -18.91
N ASN A 31 28.82 -17.81 -18.30
CA ASN A 31 28.74 -19.26 -18.53
C ASN A 31 27.70 -19.98 -17.63
N GLY A 32 26.96 -19.28 -16.80
CA GLY A 32 26.00 -19.85 -15.86
C GLY A 32 26.63 -20.46 -14.61
N HIS A 33 27.93 -20.30 -14.41
CA HIS A 33 28.57 -20.77 -13.19
C HIS A 33 28.19 -19.88 -12.01
N THR A 34 27.70 -20.52 -10.94
CA THR A 34 27.33 -19.82 -9.71
C THR A 34 28.37 -20.06 -8.63
N THR A 35 28.79 -19.00 -7.97
CA THR A 35 29.67 -19.04 -6.83
C THR A 35 29.13 -18.20 -5.67
N ILE A 36 29.09 -18.77 -4.48
CA ILE A 36 28.66 -18.00 -3.29
C ILE A 36 29.93 -17.32 -2.73
N LEU A 37 29.79 -15.99 -2.59
CA LEU A 37 30.87 -15.15 -2.06
C LEU A 37 30.44 -14.61 -0.70
N ASP A 38 31.18 -14.93 0.33
CA ASP A 38 31.05 -14.32 1.65
C ASP A 38 32.18 -13.29 1.83
N VAL A 39 31.92 -12.09 1.32
CA VAL A 39 32.91 -11.02 1.21
C VAL A 39 32.43 -9.71 1.79
N ASP A 40 33.37 -8.90 2.27
CA ASP A 40 33.09 -7.56 2.75
C ASP A 40 32.81 -6.62 1.55
N LYS A 41 31.99 -5.62 1.81
CA LYS A 41 31.63 -4.57 0.84
C LYS A 41 32.83 -3.93 0.12
N TYR A 42 33.97 -3.83 0.79
CA TYR A 42 35.19 -3.29 0.19
C TYR A 42 35.78 -4.18 -0.92
N VAL A 43 35.62 -5.51 -0.81
CA VAL A 43 36.05 -6.45 -1.83
C VAL A 43 35.18 -6.30 -3.08
N ILE A 44 33.86 -6.19 -2.89
CA ILE A 44 32.91 -5.96 -3.99
C ILE A 44 33.20 -4.63 -4.69
N MET A 45 33.38 -3.55 -3.93
CA MET A 45 33.74 -2.26 -4.49
C MET A 45 34.96 -2.29 -5.39
N ARG A 46 35.99 -3.07 -5.03
CA ARG A 46 37.18 -3.22 -5.83
C ARG A 46 36.98 -4.12 -7.05
N ARG A 47 36.17 -5.18 -6.90
CA ARG A 47 35.89 -6.12 -7.98
C ARG A 47 35.14 -5.45 -9.12
N VAL A 48 34.02 -4.81 -8.80
CA VAL A 48 33.12 -4.20 -9.80
C VAL A 48 33.40 -2.71 -10.03
N GLN A 49 34.38 -2.13 -9.38
CA GLN A 49 34.80 -0.72 -9.50
C GLN A 49 33.68 0.29 -9.24
N ILE A 50 32.82 -0.01 -8.25
CA ILE A 50 31.69 0.84 -7.85
C ILE A 50 32.05 1.78 -6.68
N HIS A 51 31.43 2.95 -6.64
CA HIS A 51 31.62 3.87 -5.53
C HIS A 51 30.89 3.41 -4.26
N ALA A 52 31.48 3.67 -3.09
CA ALA A 52 30.88 3.37 -1.78
C ALA A 52 29.50 4.02 -1.59
N ARG A 53 29.23 5.11 -2.28
CA ARG A 53 27.96 5.83 -2.23
C ARG A 53 26.85 4.99 -2.87
N ASP A 54 27.11 4.44 -4.04
CA ASP A 54 26.13 3.67 -4.81
C ASP A 54 25.87 2.31 -4.14
N LEU A 55 26.90 1.68 -3.55
CA LEU A 55 26.75 0.45 -2.79
C LEU A 55 25.87 0.60 -1.53
N ARG A 56 25.66 1.83 -1.01
CA ARG A 56 24.74 2.08 0.10
C ARG A 56 23.29 1.82 -0.26
N ILE A 57 22.92 1.96 -1.52
CA ILE A 57 21.57 1.70 -2.01
C ILE A 57 21.18 0.23 -1.77
N LEU A 58 22.17 -0.66 -1.83
CA LEU A 58 21.99 -2.09 -1.60
C LEU A 58 22.08 -2.50 -0.11
N ASP A 59 22.26 -1.55 0.82
CA ASP A 59 22.35 -1.86 2.25
C ASP A 59 20.98 -2.21 2.82
N PRO A 60 20.75 -3.43 3.38
CA PRO A 60 19.46 -3.83 3.92
C PRO A 60 19.05 -3.05 5.16
N MET A 61 20.02 -2.43 5.85
CA MET A 61 19.75 -1.61 7.03
C MET A 61 19.20 -0.23 6.66
N LEU A 62 19.26 0.14 5.38
CA LEU A 62 18.80 1.42 4.87
C LEU A 62 17.64 1.16 3.89
N SER A 63 16.50 1.77 4.15
CA SER A 63 15.34 1.66 3.26
C SER A 63 15.44 2.72 2.17
N TYR A 64 16.08 2.37 1.07
CA TYR A 64 16.06 3.18 -0.15
C TYR A 64 14.86 2.80 -1.03
N PRO A 65 14.32 3.74 -1.83
CA PRO A 65 13.31 3.42 -2.83
C PRO A 65 13.87 2.47 -3.89
N SER A 66 12.99 1.91 -4.71
CA SER A 66 13.40 1.17 -5.91
C SER A 66 14.22 2.06 -6.81
N THR A 67 15.33 1.53 -7.34
CA THR A 67 16.30 2.31 -8.12
C THR A 67 17.04 1.40 -9.09
N ILE A 68 17.16 1.87 -10.35
CA ILE A 68 17.96 1.28 -11.42
C ILE A 68 19.01 2.32 -11.81
N LEU A 69 20.26 2.06 -11.49
CA LEU A 69 21.31 3.06 -11.63
C LEU A 69 22.40 2.58 -12.59
N GLY A 70 22.46 3.16 -13.81
CA GLY A 70 23.55 3.00 -14.74
C GLY A 70 24.81 3.71 -14.25
N ARG A 71 25.97 3.06 -14.42
CA ARG A 71 27.30 3.59 -14.14
C ARG A 71 28.24 3.18 -15.26
N GLU A 72 29.47 3.70 -15.24
CA GLU A 72 30.45 3.43 -16.30
C GLU A 72 30.68 1.93 -16.56
N LYS A 73 30.61 1.08 -15.50
CA LYS A 73 30.96 -0.34 -15.60
C LYS A 73 29.93 -1.28 -14.99
N VAL A 74 28.89 -0.75 -14.35
CA VAL A 74 27.93 -1.55 -13.61
C VAL A 74 26.54 -0.93 -13.67
N ILE A 75 25.52 -1.78 -13.62
CA ILE A 75 24.15 -1.39 -13.32
C ILE A 75 23.86 -1.83 -11.89
N VAL A 76 23.39 -0.92 -11.05
CA VAL A 76 22.99 -1.21 -9.67
C VAL A 76 21.48 -1.30 -9.62
N LEU A 77 20.97 -2.48 -9.26
CA LEU A 77 19.54 -2.75 -9.14
C LEU A 77 19.14 -2.86 -7.67
N ASN A 78 18.20 -2.03 -7.25
CA ASN A 78 17.53 -2.13 -5.96
C ASN A 78 16.03 -2.12 -6.19
N LEU A 79 15.45 -3.29 -6.48
CA LEU A 79 14.05 -3.49 -6.78
C LEU A 79 13.43 -4.34 -5.66
N GLU A 80 12.98 -3.68 -4.59
CA GLU A 80 12.35 -4.31 -3.42
C GLU A 80 13.26 -5.38 -2.75
N HIS A 81 13.00 -6.66 -3.00
CA HIS A 81 13.81 -7.78 -2.50
C HIS A 81 15.01 -8.09 -3.40
N ILE A 82 15.01 -7.61 -4.65
CA ILE A 82 16.08 -7.82 -5.61
C ILE A 82 17.16 -6.75 -5.42
N LYS A 83 18.31 -7.16 -4.95
CA LYS A 83 19.48 -6.31 -4.80
C LYS A 83 20.64 -6.91 -5.58
N ALA A 84 20.92 -6.31 -6.72
CA ALA A 84 21.88 -6.84 -7.66
C ALA A 84 22.85 -5.79 -8.17
N ILE A 85 24.00 -6.25 -8.61
CA ILE A 85 24.97 -5.48 -9.39
C ILE A 85 25.23 -6.28 -10.66
N VAL A 86 24.92 -5.69 -11.81
CA VAL A 86 25.13 -6.28 -13.11
C VAL A 86 26.33 -5.61 -13.75
N THR A 87 27.25 -6.41 -14.27
CA THR A 87 28.36 -5.98 -15.14
C THR A 87 28.14 -6.52 -16.54
N ALA A 88 29.03 -6.21 -17.49
CA ALA A 88 28.96 -6.79 -18.83
C ALA A 88 29.15 -8.31 -18.89
N GLU A 89 29.72 -8.94 -17.86
CA GLU A 89 30.12 -10.36 -17.85
C GLU A 89 29.59 -11.16 -16.66
N GLU A 90 29.19 -10.50 -15.58
CA GLU A 90 28.78 -11.16 -14.33
C GLU A 90 27.65 -10.43 -13.63
N VAL A 91 26.83 -11.18 -12.90
CA VAL A 91 25.76 -10.65 -12.03
C VAL A 91 26.05 -11.05 -10.60
N LEU A 92 26.02 -10.09 -9.69
CA LEU A 92 26.10 -10.29 -8.25
C LEU A 92 24.75 -10.03 -7.62
N LEU A 93 24.11 -11.06 -7.05
CA LEU A 93 22.90 -10.90 -6.25
C LEU A 93 23.22 -10.99 -4.77
N ARG A 94 22.53 -10.19 -3.98
CA ARG A 94 22.65 -10.20 -2.54
C ARG A 94 21.66 -11.17 -1.91
N ASP A 95 22.03 -11.70 -0.73
CA ASP A 95 21.22 -12.58 0.10
C ASP A 95 20.69 -13.84 -0.65
N PRO A 96 21.61 -14.71 -1.12
CA PRO A 96 21.28 -15.86 -1.97
C PRO A 96 20.39 -16.91 -1.30
N LEU A 97 20.20 -16.85 0.01
CA LEU A 97 19.36 -17.77 0.79
C LEU A 97 17.94 -17.26 1.02
N ASP A 98 17.59 -16.10 0.51
CA ASP A 98 16.21 -15.59 0.58
C ASP A 98 15.34 -16.40 -0.40
N ASP A 99 14.20 -16.91 0.11
CA ASP A 99 13.23 -17.69 -0.67
C ASP A 99 12.73 -16.93 -1.91
N ASN A 100 12.75 -15.61 -1.90
CA ASN A 100 12.36 -14.78 -3.04
C ASN A 100 13.50 -14.61 -4.06
N VAL A 101 14.75 -14.79 -3.67
CA VAL A 101 15.92 -14.63 -4.54
C VAL A 101 16.27 -15.93 -5.25
N ILE A 102 16.04 -17.08 -4.63
CA ILE A 102 16.33 -18.40 -5.21
C ILE A 102 15.71 -18.58 -6.62
N PRO A 103 14.41 -18.29 -6.86
CA PRO A 103 13.83 -18.43 -8.19
C PRO A 103 14.48 -17.53 -9.24
N ILE A 104 14.96 -16.35 -8.82
CA ILE A 104 15.63 -15.39 -9.71
C ILE A 104 16.97 -15.93 -10.15
N VAL A 105 17.73 -16.54 -9.22
CA VAL A 105 19.00 -17.20 -9.54
C VAL A 105 18.81 -18.32 -10.54
N GLU A 106 17.77 -19.15 -10.36
CA GLU A 106 17.43 -20.23 -11.31
C GLU A 106 17.03 -19.70 -12.70
N GLN A 107 16.27 -18.62 -12.76
CA GLN A 107 15.90 -17.99 -14.02
C GLN A 107 17.12 -17.37 -14.73
N LEU A 108 17.98 -16.68 -13.98
CA LEU A 108 19.24 -16.15 -14.51
C LEU A 108 20.12 -17.26 -15.07
N GLN A 109 20.27 -18.37 -14.36
CA GLN A 109 21.03 -19.53 -14.85
C GLN A 109 20.50 -20.06 -16.17
N ARG A 110 19.17 -20.16 -16.31
CA ARG A 110 18.55 -20.68 -17.55
C ARG A 110 18.73 -19.73 -18.74
N ARG A 111 18.59 -18.41 -18.53
CA ARG A 111 18.59 -17.42 -19.62
C ARG A 111 19.99 -16.89 -19.96
N LEU A 112 20.93 -16.95 -19.03
CA LEU A 112 22.30 -16.46 -19.27
C LEU A 112 23.21 -17.52 -19.89
N VAL A 113 22.86 -18.82 -19.79
CA VAL A 113 23.59 -19.88 -20.49
C VAL A 113 23.20 -19.85 -21.95
N PRO A 114 24.13 -19.63 -22.89
CA PRO A 114 23.83 -19.74 -24.31
C PRO A 114 23.39 -21.18 -24.60
N ASP A 115 22.27 -21.33 -25.29
CA ASP A 115 21.77 -22.63 -25.77
C ASP A 115 22.83 -23.26 -26.68
N ASN A 116 23.69 -24.11 -26.12
CA ASN A 116 24.55 -24.97 -26.92
C ASN A 116 23.67 -26.07 -27.55
N PRO A 117 23.49 -26.12 -28.86
CA PRO A 117 22.65 -27.12 -29.53
C PRO A 117 23.26 -28.52 -29.57
N ILE A 118 24.17 -28.86 -28.66
CA ILE A 118 24.90 -30.16 -28.63
C ILE A 118 24.47 -30.97 -27.40
N SER A 119 23.21 -31.35 -27.29
CA SER A 119 22.85 -32.42 -26.33
C SER A 119 21.47 -33.07 -26.60
N GLN A 120 20.98 -33.13 -27.85
CA GLN A 120 19.89 -34.05 -28.20
C GLN A 120 20.14 -34.66 -29.56
N GLY A 121 20.94 -35.71 -29.60
CA GLY A 121 21.22 -36.45 -30.82
C GLY A 121 21.84 -37.82 -30.53
N GLN A 122 21.11 -38.69 -29.80
CA GLN A 122 21.28 -40.13 -29.92
C GLN A 122 19.90 -40.73 -30.20
N GLY A 123 19.65 -41.09 -31.45
CA GLY A 123 18.47 -41.83 -31.87
C GLY A 123 18.25 -41.78 -33.38
N GLU A 124 18.83 -42.84 -34.08
CA GLU A 124 18.37 -43.42 -35.33
C GLU A 124 18.66 -42.72 -36.66
N GLU A 125 19.59 -43.29 -37.37
CA GLU A 125 19.84 -43.20 -38.80
C GLU A 125 18.57 -43.56 -39.57
N ASP A 126 18.05 -42.64 -40.40
CA ASP A 126 17.29 -42.97 -41.58
C ASP A 126 17.70 -42.05 -42.74
N ASP A 127 18.16 -42.71 -43.78
CA ASP A 127 18.84 -42.25 -44.95
C ASP A 127 17.78 -41.72 -45.96
N HIS A 128 17.67 -40.37 -46.14
CA HIS A 128 17.10 -39.76 -47.32
C HIS A 128 17.79 -38.48 -47.72
N PRO A 129 18.34 -38.37 -48.98
CA PRO A 129 18.96 -37.17 -49.47
C PRO A 129 17.87 -36.24 -50.02
N GLY A 130 17.57 -35.17 -49.32
CA GLY A 130 16.61 -34.17 -49.74
C GLY A 130 16.95 -32.75 -49.31
N VAL A 131 17.49 -32.00 -50.30
CA VAL A 131 17.46 -30.52 -50.42
C VAL A 131 17.80 -29.75 -49.15
N ARG A 132 19.07 -29.38 -49.00
CA ARG A 132 19.52 -28.29 -48.15
C ARG A 132 18.91 -26.99 -48.69
N ASN A 133 17.81 -26.56 -48.11
CA ASN A 133 17.51 -25.16 -48.10
C ASN A 133 18.43 -24.56 -47.03
N ASP A 134 19.40 -23.81 -47.49
CA ASP A 134 20.10 -22.80 -46.70
C ASP A 134 19.06 -21.76 -46.31
N ILE A 135 18.31 -22.05 -45.23
CA ILE A 135 17.64 -21.01 -44.47
C ILE A 135 18.79 -20.40 -43.66
N ASP A 136 19.24 -19.27 -44.19
CA ASP A 136 19.98 -18.25 -43.49
C ASP A 136 19.31 -18.11 -42.09
N THR A 137 19.81 -18.81 -41.09
CA THR A 137 19.50 -18.56 -39.72
C THR A 137 20.20 -17.26 -39.41
N GLY A 138 19.48 -16.15 -39.75
CA GLY A 138 19.86 -14.82 -39.34
C GLY A 138 20.30 -14.89 -37.90
N GLU A 139 21.43 -14.33 -37.60
CA GLU A 139 21.88 -14.03 -36.26
C GLU A 139 20.68 -13.38 -35.55
N GLU A 140 19.95 -14.19 -34.77
CA GLU A 140 18.99 -13.66 -33.81
C GLU A 140 19.82 -12.70 -32.98
N ASN A 141 19.50 -11.40 -33.04
CA ASN A 141 20.13 -10.35 -32.26
C ASN A 141 19.94 -10.73 -30.79
N GLU A 142 20.88 -11.50 -30.28
CA GLU A 142 20.87 -11.93 -28.89
C GLU A 142 21.15 -10.70 -28.03
N PHE A 143 20.18 -10.31 -27.20
CA PHE A 143 20.35 -9.19 -26.28
C PHE A 143 21.67 -9.27 -25.53
N PRO A 144 22.37 -8.15 -25.31
CA PRO A 144 23.56 -8.10 -24.48
C PRO A 144 23.32 -8.73 -23.10
N PHE A 145 24.38 -9.31 -22.53
CA PHE A 145 24.30 -10.01 -21.24
C PHE A 145 23.63 -9.16 -20.15
N GLU A 146 23.97 -7.87 -20.08
CA GLU A 146 23.40 -6.93 -19.12
C GLU A 146 21.89 -6.75 -19.27
N PHE A 147 21.35 -6.79 -20.49
CA PHE A 147 19.91 -6.65 -20.74
C PHE A 147 19.15 -7.93 -20.43
N ARG A 148 19.72 -9.09 -20.74
CA ARG A 148 19.13 -10.37 -20.31
C ARG A 148 19.05 -10.46 -18.79
N ALA A 149 20.08 -9.99 -18.08
CA ALA A 149 20.07 -9.94 -16.62
C ALA A 149 19.05 -8.91 -16.08
N LEU A 150 18.94 -7.75 -16.71
CA LEU A 150 17.95 -6.72 -16.38
C LEU A 150 16.52 -7.23 -16.63
N GLU A 151 16.28 -7.86 -17.75
CA GLU A 151 14.99 -8.46 -18.10
C GLU A 151 14.52 -9.45 -17.05
N VAL A 152 15.38 -10.38 -16.62
CA VAL A 152 15.05 -11.33 -15.55
C VAL A 152 14.69 -10.62 -14.24
N ALA A 153 15.43 -9.57 -13.89
CA ALA A 153 15.14 -8.81 -12.67
C ALA A 153 13.80 -8.06 -12.77
N LEU A 154 13.48 -7.47 -13.93
CA LEU A 154 12.20 -6.79 -14.17
C LEU A 154 11.03 -7.78 -14.20
N GLU A 155 11.18 -8.91 -14.85
CA GLU A 155 10.16 -9.97 -14.86
C GLU A 155 9.87 -10.47 -13.44
N ALA A 156 10.93 -10.71 -12.67
CA ALA A 156 10.81 -11.19 -11.30
C ALA A 156 10.07 -10.19 -10.40
N ILE A 157 10.40 -8.89 -10.48
CA ILE A 157 9.71 -7.88 -9.66
C ILE A 157 8.26 -7.68 -10.10
N CYS A 158 7.97 -7.65 -11.40
CA CYS A 158 6.61 -7.53 -11.92
C CYS A 158 5.75 -8.72 -11.50
N SER A 159 6.26 -9.94 -11.65
CA SER A 159 5.57 -11.17 -11.22
C SER A 159 5.32 -11.19 -9.72
N PHE A 160 6.31 -10.77 -8.92
CA PHE A 160 6.18 -10.70 -7.47
C PHE A 160 5.09 -9.71 -7.03
N LEU A 161 5.07 -8.50 -7.62
CA LEU A 161 4.10 -7.47 -7.29
C LEU A 161 2.68 -7.86 -7.75
N ASP A 162 2.53 -8.47 -8.94
CA ASP A 162 1.25 -8.97 -9.41
C ASP A 162 0.75 -10.14 -8.55
N ALA A 163 1.61 -11.06 -8.13
CA ALA A 163 1.24 -12.15 -7.22
C ALA A 163 0.75 -11.61 -5.86
N ARG A 164 1.43 -10.61 -5.30
CA ARG A 164 1.00 -9.95 -4.05
C ARG A 164 -0.30 -9.18 -4.22
N THR A 165 -0.53 -8.60 -5.39
CA THR A 165 -1.79 -7.92 -5.72
C THR A 165 -2.94 -8.92 -5.78
N ARG A 166 -2.76 -10.06 -6.44
CA ARG A 166 -3.77 -11.14 -6.50
C ARG A 166 -4.08 -11.75 -5.13
N GLU A 167 -3.05 -11.96 -4.30
CA GLU A 167 -3.22 -12.43 -2.92
C GLU A 167 -4.12 -11.46 -2.13
N LEU A 168 -3.81 -10.17 -2.21
CA LEU A 168 -4.58 -9.12 -1.54
C LEU A 168 -6.01 -9.00 -2.08
N GLU A 169 -6.20 -9.13 -3.38
CA GLU A 169 -7.50 -9.16 -4.05
C GLU A 169 -8.35 -10.33 -3.54
N THR A 170 -7.77 -11.53 -3.51
CA THR A 170 -8.44 -12.75 -3.04
C THR A 170 -8.88 -12.65 -1.56
N ASP A 171 -8.11 -11.94 -0.74
CA ASP A 171 -8.44 -11.73 0.68
C ASP A 171 -9.48 -10.63 0.88
N THR A 172 -9.50 -9.64 -0.01
CA THR A 172 -10.30 -8.42 0.16
C THR A 172 -11.77 -8.66 -0.18
N TYR A 173 -12.10 -9.29 -1.30
CA TYR A 173 -13.50 -9.51 -1.70
C TYR A 173 -14.32 -10.27 -0.64
N PRO A 174 -13.87 -11.41 -0.10
CA PRO A 174 -14.63 -12.11 0.94
C PRO A 174 -14.73 -11.29 2.25
N ALA A 175 -13.72 -10.48 2.57
CA ALA A 175 -13.76 -9.65 3.76
C ALA A 175 -14.79 -8.51 3.65
N LEU A 176 -14.97 -7.94 2.46
CA LEU A 176 -15.98 -6.92 2.17
C LEU A 176 -17.38 -7.52 2.14
N ASP A 177 -17.55 -8.70 1.54
CA ASP A 177 -18.83 -9.43 1.54
C ASP A 177 -19.27 -9.78 2.96
N GLU A 178 -18.34 -10.25 3.81
CA GLU A 178 -18.61 -10.53 5.21
C GLU A 178 -18.98 -9.26 6.00
N LEU A 179 -18.32 -8.13 5.70
CA LEU A 179 -18.61 -6.84 6.33
C LEU A 179 -20.00 -6.32 5.94
N THR A 180 -20.39 -6.41 4.66
CA THR A 180 -21.71 -5.98 4.18
C THR A 180 -22.82 -6.87 4.71
N ALA A 181 -22.59 -8.18 4.81
CA ALA A 181 -23.55 -9.13 5.39
C ALA A 181 -23.73 -8.90 6.90
N LYS A 182 -22.66 -8.59 7.63
CA LYS A 182 -22.68 -8.39 9.07
C LYS A 182 -21.69 -7.32 9.50
N ILE A 183 -22.22 -6.16 9.83
CA ILE A 183 -21.43 -5.06 10.37
C ILE A 183 -21.01 -5.43 11.79
N SER A 184 -19.71 -5.70 11.97
CA SER A 184 -19.10 -5.99 13.26
C SER A 184 -17.76 -5.28 13.40
N SER A 185 -17.38 -4.96 14.64
CA SER A 185 -16.09 -4.32 14.93
C SER A 185 -14.90 -5.16 14.44
N ARG A 186 -15.03 -6.50 14.47
CA ARG A 186 -14.01 -7.43 13.97
C ARG A 186 -13.84 -7.35 12.45
N ASN A 187 -14.95 -7.31 11.70
CA ASN A 187 -14.92 -7.25 10.25
C ASN A 187 -14.39 -5.88 9.77
N LEU A 188 -14.77 -4.79 10.45
CA LEU A 188 -14.22 -3.46 10.22
C LEU A 188 -12.70 -3.41 10.45
N ASP A 189 -12.20 -4.04 11.51
CA ASP A 189 -10.76 -4.10 11.78
C ASP A 189 -10.01 -4.91 10.70
N ARG A 190 -10.63 -6.00 10.21
CA ARG A 190 -10.07 -6.80 9.10
C ARG A 190 -9.94 -5.97 7.82
N VAL A 191 -11.01 -5.28 7.40
CA VAL A 191 -11.00 -4.42 6.21
C VAL A 191 -9.98 -3.28 6.38
N ARG A 192 -9.90 -2.66 7.55
CA ARG A 192 -8.92 -1.61 7.83
C ARG A 192 -7.47 -2.11 7.71
N LYS A 193 -7.18 -3.35 8.13
CA LYS A 193 -5.86 -3.99 7.95
C LYS A 193 -5.56 -4.25 6.48
N LEU A 194 -6.53 -4.73 5.71
CA LEU A 194 -6.41 -4.94 4.27
C LEU A 194 -6.17 -3.62 3.53
N LYS A 195 -6.92 -2.56 3.84
CA LYS A 195 -6.70 -1.21 3.29
C LYS A 195 -5.29 -0.67 3.58
N SER A 196 -4.79 -0.90 4.79
CA SER A 196 -3.42 -0.53 5.16
C SER A 196 -2.36 -1.36 4.41
N ALA A 197 -2.60 -2.67 4.20
CA ALA A 197 -1.72 -3.53 3.42
C ALA A 197 -1.70 -3.10 1.95
N MET A 198 -2.87 -2.80 1.39
CA MET A 198 -3.02 -2.30 0.03
C MET A 198 -2.29 -0.97 -0.19
N THR A 199 -2.44 0.00 0.71
CA THR A 199 -1.72 1.28 0.62
C THR A 199 -0.20 1.07 0.60
N ARG A 200 0.31 0.14 1.41
CA ARG A 200 1.74 -0.18 1.40
C ARG A 200 2.17 -0.82 0.07
N LEU A 201 1.36 -1.73 -0.48
CA LEU A 201 1.65 -2.37 -1.77
C LEU A 201 1.57 -1.36 -2.91
N THR A 202 0.54 -0.51 -2.96
CA THR A 202 0.40 0.58 -3.95
C THR A 202 1.63 1.48 -3.96
N ASN A 203 2.12 1.90 -2.79
CA ASN A 203 3.31 2.73 -2.70
C ASN A 203 4.58 2.02 -3.20
N ARG A 204 4.66 0.69 -3.08
CA ARG A 204 5.79 -0.09 -3.60
C ARG A 204 5.72 -0.21 -5.12
N VAL A 205 4.55 -0.55 -5.66
CA VAL A 205 4.31 -0.62 -7.10
C VAL A 205 4.59 0.74 -7.75
N GLN A 206 4.10 1.82 -7.15
CA GLN A 206 4.30 3.18 -7.64
C GLN A 206 5.78 3.55 -7.70
N LYS A 207 6.59 3.19 -6.71
CA LYS A 207 8.03 3.47 -6.73
C LYS A 207 8.77 2.74 -7.86
N VAL A 208 8.35 1.50 -8.18
CA VAL A 208 8.93 0.76 -9.31
C VAL A 208 8.50 1.39 -10.63
N ARG A 209 7.23 1.77 -10.74
CA ARG A 209 6.70 2.48 -11.91
C ARG A 209 7.42 3.81 -12.15
N ASP A 210 7.52 4.63 -11.10
CA ASP A 210 8.15 5.96 -11.19
C ASP A 210 9.63 5.85 -11.61
N GLU A 211 10.33 4.80 -11.17
CA GLU A 211 11.71 4.53 -11.57
C GLU A 211 11.82 4.12 -13.04
N LEU A 212 10.89 3.27 -13.52
CA LEU A 212 10.84 2.91 -14.94
C LEU A 212 10.46 4.11 -15.81
N GLU A 213 9.51 4.94 -15.38
CA GLU A 213 9.12 6.17 -16.05
C GLU A 213 10.30 7.13 -16.17
N GLN A 214 11.02 7.36 -15.06
CA GLN A 214 12.20 8.21 -15.05
C GLN A 214 13.29 7.71 -16.02
N LEU A 215 13.48 6.38 -16.09
CA LEU A 215 14.46 5.77 -16.98
C LEU A 215 14.06 5.88 -18.46
N LEU A 216 12.76 5.79 -18.76
CA LEU A 216 12.21 5.97 -20.11
C LEU A 216 12.22 7.44 -20.58
N ASP A 217 12.13 8.38 -19.62
CA ASP A 217 12.13 9.82 -19.94
C ASP A 217 13.53 10.39 -20.23
N ASP A 218 14.62 9.68 -19.88
CA ASP A 218 16.00 10.14 -20.02
C ASP A 218 16.84 9.19 -20.86
N ASP A 219 17.06 9.56 -22.13
CA ASP A 219 17.86 8.79 -23.08
C ASP A 219 19.34 8.63 -22.61
N ASP A 220 19.87 9.61 -21.87
CA ASP A 220 21.23 9.54 -21.34
C ASP A 220 21.32 8.49 -20.22
N ASP A 221 20.31 8.38 -19.36
CA ASP A 221 20.23 7.33 -18.33
C ASP A 221 20.04 5.95 -18.96
N MET A 222 19.25 5.82 -20.04
CA MET A 222 19.15 4.57 -20.80
C MET A 222 20.48 4.20 -21.47
N ALA A 223 21.15 5.15 -22.10
CA ALA A 223 22.47 4.92 -22.72
C ALA A 223 23.52 4.49 -21.69
N ASP A 224 23.35 4.90 -20.43
CA ASP A 224 24.23 4.50 -19.34
C ASP A 224 24.11 3.00 -18.96
N LEU A 225 23.05 2.32 -19.37
CA LEU A 225 22.87 0.88 -19.15
C LEU A 225 23.64 -0.01 -20.15
N TYR A 226 24.14 0.53 -21.27
CA TYR A 226 24.91 -0.21 -22.28
C TYR A 226 26.35 -0.46 -21.84
N LEU A 227 26.57 -1.43 -20.97
CA LEU A 227 27.90 -1.74 -20.40
C LEU A 227 28.84 -2.37 -21.44
N SER A 228 28.37 -3.32 -22.24
CA SER A 228 29.14 -4.02 -23.27
C SER A 228 29.72 -3.04 -24.30
N ARG A 229 28.91 -2.04 -24.68
CA ARG A 229 29.33 -1.01 -25.62
C ARG A 229 30.40 -0.08 -25.03
N LYS A 230 30.20 0.37 -23.77
CA LYS A 230 31.21 1.16 -23.05
C LYS A 230 32.54 0.41 -22.95
N LEU A 231 32.48 -0.90 -22.72
CA LEU A 231 33.67 -1.75 -22.67
C LEU A 231 34.36 -1.86 -24.02
N ALA A 232 33.60 -2.03 -25.11
CA ALA A 232 34.11 -2.09 -26.48
C ALA A 232 34.79 -0.77 -26.91
N MET A 233 34.18 0.38 -26.54
CA MET A 233 34.77 1.69 -26.79
C MET A 233 36.07 1.91 -25.99
N ALA A 234 36.12 1.46 -24.76
CA ALA A 234 37.32 1.56 -23.91
C ALA A 234 38.49 0.67 -24.41
N SER A 235 38.19 -0.43 -25.11
CA SER A 235 39.16 -1.38 -25.64
C SER A 235 39.66 -1.05 -27.05
N SER A 236 38.99 -0.13 -27.77
CA SER A 236 39.45 0.33 -29.10
C SER A 236 40.73 1.14 -28.96
N PRO A 237 41.85 0.75 -29.62
CA PRO A 237 43.08 1.52 -29.56
C PRO A 237 42.82 2.88 -30.24
N VAL A 238 42.86 3.92 -29.42
CA VAL A 238 42.86 5.31 -29.92
C VAL A 238 44.02 5.44 -30.90
N SER A 239 43.71 5.58 -32.17
CA SER A 239 44.71 5.95 -33.19
C SER A 239 45.20 7.35 -32.80
N ASP A 240 46.36 7.37 -32.18
CA ASP A 240 47.09 8.57 -31.75
C ASP A 240 47.46 9.39 -32.97
N SER A 241 46.56 10.26 -33.42
CA SER A 241 46.93 11.37 -34.31
C SER A 241 47.17 12.59 -33.43
N VAL A 242 48.41 12.71 -33.00
CA VAL A 242 48.99 13.88 -32.39
C VAL A 242 48.74 15.10 -33.26
N VAL A 243 47.85 15.99 -32.85
CA VAL A 243 47.82 17.37 -33.32
C VAL A 243 47.90 18.26 -32.08
N PRO A 244 48.94 19.06 -31.91
CA PRO A 244 49.08 19.95 -30.75
C PRO A 244 48.13 21.12 -30.92
N ASN A 245 47.11 21.19 -30.06
CA ASN A 245 46.17 22.30 -30.03
C ASN A 245 46.62 23.36 -29.02
N TRP A 246 47.31 24.35 -29.49
CA TRP A 246 47.39 25.66 -28.88
C TRP A 246 46.18 26.47 -29.37
N PHE A 247 45.25 26.88 -28.54
CA PHE A 247 44.72 28.23 -28.45
C PHE A 247 43.61 28.35 -27.43
N HIS A 248 43.79 29.35 -26.60
CA HIS A 248 42.91 29.91 -25.58
C HIS A 248 41.60 30.50 -26.10
N ASN A 249 40.57 30.37 -25.27
CA ASN A 249 39.48 31.31 -24.95
C ASN A 249 38.77 32.12 -26.02
N SER A 250 37.46 31.93 -26.18
CA SER A 250 36.40 32.92 -25.84
C SER A 250 35.06 32.57 -26.51
N PRO A 251 33.92 32.97 -25.90
CA PRO A 251 32.61 32.51 -26.31
C PRO A 251 31.99 33.41 -27.37
N THR A 252 31.45 32.86 -28.44
CA THR A 252 30.50 33.58 -29.29
C THR A 252 29.55 32.63 -30.01
N ILE A 253 28.30 32.94 -29.86
CA ILE A 253 27.10 32.54 -30.59
C ILE A 253 27.29 32.43 -32.10
N GLY A 254 26.73 31.40 -32.71
CA GLY A 254 26.41 31.49 -34.15
C GLY A 254 26.53 30.19 -34.95
N SER A 255 25.38 29.60 -35.20
CA SER A 255 25.02 28.76 -36.35
C SER A 255 26.06 28.60 -37.47
N LYS A 256 26.28 27.38 -37.91
CA LYS A 256 26.08 26.86 -39.26
C LYS A 256 26.88 25.59 -39.56
N ILE A 257 26.16 24.54 -39.87
CA ILE A 257 26.32 23.62 -41.00
C ILE A 257 27.75 23.56 -41.55
N SER A 258 28.40 22.43 -41.35
CA SER A 258 29.29 21.90 -42.36
C SER A 258 29.33 20.36 -42.34
N ARG A 259 28.91 19.81 -43.44
CA ARG A 259 29.09 18.47 -43.94
C ARG A 259 30.52 17.97 -43.70
N THR A 260 30.69 16.93 -42.96
CA THR A 260 31.74 15.93 -43.15
C THR A 260 31.15 14.61 -42.59
N THR A 261 30.67 13.82 -43.41
CA THR A 261 31.17 12.69 -44.14
C THR A 261 30.85 11.35 -43.48
N SER A 262 29.86 10.71 -43.97
CA SER A 262 29.71 9.31 -44.42
C SER A 262 30.24 8.14 -43.59
N ARG A 263 30.93 8.33 -42.49
CA ARG A 263 31.35 7.28 -41.55
C ARG A 263 30.74 7.42 -40.14
N ALA A 264 30.25 8.60 -39.83
CA ALA A 264 29.49 8.85 -38.60
C ALA A 264 28.04 8.36 -38.73
N SER A 265 27.49 8.27 -39.97
CA SER A 265 26.09 7.89 -40.16
C SER A 265 25.78 6.42 -39.86
N ALA A 266 26.75 5.51 -40.03
CA ALA A 266 26.51 4.10 -39.70
C ALA A 266 26.56 3.84 -38.16
N ALA A 267 27.45 4.54 -37.46
CA ALA A 267 27.53 4.44 -36.01
C ALA A 267 26.31 5.08 -35.30
N THR A 268 25.82 6.20 -35.82
CA THR A 268 24.67 6.92 -35.28
C THR A 268 23.35 6.16 -35.53
N ILE A 269 23.21 5.47 -36.67
CA ILE A 269 22.03 4.65 -36.98
C ILE A 269 22.00 3.38 -36.08
N GLN A 270 23.18 2.84 -35.76
CA GLN A 270 23.30 1.70 -34.86
C GLN A 270 23.07 2.12 -33.43
N GLU A 271 23.42 3.34 -33.04
CA GLU A 271 23.14 3.96 -31.75
C GLU A 271 21.65 4.16 -31.49
N GLU A 272 20.89 4.64 -32.49
CA GLU A 272 19.45 4.81 -32.41
C GLU A 272 18.71 3.46 -32.30
N ASN A 273 19.10 2.45 -33.08
CA ASN A 273 18.47 1.13 -33.06
C ASN A 273 18.69 0.40 -31.71
N ASP A 274 19.88 0.55 -31.13
CA ASP A 274 20.21 -0.12 -29.87
C ASP A 274 19.38 0.45 -28.68
N VAL A 275 19.18 1.78 -28.63
CA VAL A 275 18.33 2.42 -27.61
C VAL A 275 16.87 2.01 -27.76
N GLU A 276 16.37 1.87 -28.99
CA GLU A 276 15.00 1.46 -29.30
C GLU A 276 14.68 0.05 -28.78
N GLU A 277 15.65 -0.88 -28.81
CA GLU A 277 15.45 -2.23 -28.24
C GLU A 277 15.30 -2.22 -26.71
N LEU A 278 16.13 -1.43 -26.02
CA LEU A 278 16.02 -1.28 -24.56
C LEU A 278 14.74 -0.55 -24.18
N GLU A 279 14.38 0.49 -24.91
CA GLU A 279 13.15 1.26 -24.72
C GLU A 279 11.92 0.34 -24.82
N MET A 280 11.83 -0.48 -25.87
CA MET A 280 10.76 -1.47 -26.01
C MET A 280 10.68 -2.44 -24.84
N LEU A 281 11.83 -2.91 -24.35
CA LEU A 281 11.89 -3.80 -23.18
C LEU A 281 11.34 -3.11 -21.95
N LEU A 282 11.81 -1.90 -21.66
CA LEU A 282 11.40 -1.12 -20.48
C LEU A 282 9.92 -0.73 -20.56
N GLU A 283 9.44 -0.33 -21.74
CA GLU A 283 8.03 0.01 -21.98
C GLU A 283 7.11 -1.18 -21.70
N ALA A 284 7.49 -2.39 -22.14
CA ALA A 284 6.70 -3.60 -21.88
C ALA A 284 6.50 -3.85 -20.38
N TYR A 285 7.56 -3.71 -19.57
CA TYR A 285 7.47 -3.87 -18.12
C TYR A 285 6.80 -2.69 -17.43
N PHE A 286 6.99 -1.48 -17.94
CA PHE A 286 6.26 -0.30 -17.47
C PHE A 286 4.74 -0.49 -17.61
N MET A 287 4.27 -0.94 -18.77
CA MET A 287 2.85 -1.23 -19.00
C MET A 287 2.32 -2.35 -18.10
N GLN A 288 3.14 -3.35 -17.80
CA GLN A 288 2.76 -4.42 -16.87
C GLN A 288 2.61 -3.91 -15.43
N ILE A 289 3.52 -3.07 -14.96
CA ILE A 289 3.47 -2.43 -13.64
C ILE A 289 2.30 -1.45 -13.54
N GLU A 290 2.07 -0.65 -14.59
CA GLU A 290 0.91 0.26 -14.67
C GLU A 290 -0.41 -0.53 -14.60
N GLY A 291 -0.50 -1.67 -15.28
CA GLY A 291 -1.64 -2.58 -15.17
C GLY A 291 -1.86 -3.10 -13.75
N THR A 292 -0.79 -3.39 -13.02
CA THR A 292 -0.85 -3.80 -11.62
C THR A 292 -1.29 -2.66 -10.70
N LEU A 293 -0.80 -1.44 -10.96
CA LEU A 293 -1.21 -0.23 -10.24
C LEU A 293 -2.69 0.07 -10.44
N ASN A 294 -3.19 -0.06 -11.66
CA ASN A 294 -4.61 0.14 -11.99
C ASN A 294 -5.51 -0.87 -11.26
N LYS A 295 -5.11 -2.15 -11.16
CA LYS A 295 -5.83 -3.17 -10.36
C LYS A 295 -5.91 -2.76 -8.89
N LEU A 296 -4.81 -2.29 -8.31
CA LEU A 296 -4.76 -1.83 -6.92
C LEU A 296 -5.62 -0.58 -6.69
N THR A 297 -5.65 0.33 -7.66
CA THR A 297 -6.49 1.55 -7.60
C THR A 297 -7.97 1.17 -7.62
N THR A 298 -8.38 0.31 -8.54
CA THR A 298 -9.77 -0.20 -8.62
C THR A 298 -10.18 -0.92 -7.33
N LEU A 299 -9.29 -1.75 -6.78
CA LEU A 299 -9.56 -2.44 -5.53
C LEU A 299 -9.71 -1.47 -4.36
N ARG A 300 -8.94 -0.38 -4.35
CA ARG A 300 -9.03 0.68 -3.35
C ARG A 300 -10.37 1.41 -3.44
N GLU A 301 -10.78 1.80 -4.64
CA GLU A 301 -12.07 2.44 -4.88
C GLU A 301 -13.21 1.54 -4.37
N TYR A 302 -13.15 0.25 -4.68
CA TYR A 302 -14.16 -0.70 -4.20
C TYR A 302 -14.22 -0.80 -2.66
N ILE A 303 -13.07 -0.73 -1.97
CA ILE A 303 -13.03 -0.69 -0.49
C ILE A 303 -13.64 0.61 0.01
N ASP A 304 -13.27 1.75 -0.58
CA ASP A 304 -13.75 3.08 -0.17
C ASP A 304 -15.28 3.19 -0.38
N ASP A 305 -15.80 2.74 -1.52
CA ASP A 305 -17.24 2.68 -1.80
C ASP A 305 -18.00 1.79 -0.80
N THR A 306 -17.41 0.65 -0.44
CA THR A 306 -18.00 -0.26 0.55
C THR A 306 -17.99 0.36 1.96
N GLU A 307 -16.93 1.05 2.35
CA GLU A 307 -16.88 1.79 3.62
C GLU A 307 -17.97 2.88 3.67
N ASP A 308 -18.16 3.61 2.60
CA ASP A 308 -19.19 4.65 2.49
C ASP A 308 -20.62 4.07 2.56
N TYR A 309 -20.84 2.94 1.86
CA TYR A 309 -22.10 2.22 1.97
C TYR A 309 -22.41 1.78 3.41
N ILE A 310 -21.41 1.23 4.12
CA ILE A 310 -21.55 0.83 5.52
C ILE A 310 -21.84 2.03 6.43
N ASN A 311 -21.18 3.16 6.20
CA ASN A 311 -21.43 4.38 6.97
C ASN A 311 -22.87 4.87 6.79
N ILE A 312 -23.39 4.90 5.55
CA ILE A 312 -24.78 5.24 5.27
C ILE A 312 -25.74 4.27 5.96
N GLN A 313 -25.43 2.98 5.94
CA GLN A 313 -26.26 1.96 6.58
C GLN A 313 -26.28 2.11 8.10
N LEU A 314 -25.14 2.40 8.72
CA LEU A 314 -25.04 2.70 10.15
C LEU A 314 -25.85 3.95 10.54
N ASP A 315 -25.79 4.99 9.74
CA ASP A 315 -26.58 6.20 9.97
C ASP A 315 -28.08 5.95 9.82
N ASN A 316 -28.48 5.10 8.88
CA ASN A 316 -29.88 4.68 8.74
C ASN A 316 -30.35 3.89 9.99
N TYR A 317 -29.56 2.94 10.48
CA TYR A 317 -29.88 2.23 11.74
C TYR A 317 -29.95 3.18 12.93
N ARG A 318 -29.02 4.11 13.03
CA ARG A 318 -29.03 5.14 14.06
C ARG A 318 -30.30 5.99 14.00
N ASN A 319 -30.70 6.42 12.81
CA ASN A 319 -31.93 7.20 12.63
C ASN A 319 -33.18 6.37 12.98
N GLN A 320 -33.24 5.09 12.60
CA GLN A 320 -34.34 4.19 12.98
C GLN A 320 -34.42 4.01 14.51
N LEU A 321 -33.28 3.84 15.19
CA LEU A 321 -33.25 3.76 16.66
C LEU A 321 -33.73 5.05 17.30
N ILE A 322 -33.33 6.22 16.79
CA ILE A 322 -33.78 7.52 17.29
C ILE A 322 -35.30 7.66 17.11
N GLN A 323 -35.85 7.25 15.97
CA GLN A 323 -37.30 7.25 15.71
C GLN A 323 -38.03 6.32 16.69
N GLN A 324 -37.54 5.10 16.90
CA GLN A 324 -38.12 4.15 17.86
C GLN A 324 -38.10 4.70 19.29
N ILE A 325 -36.98 5.28 19.71
CA ILE A 325 -36.86 5.92 21.02
C ILE A 325 -37.85 7.10 21.13
N SER A 326 -37.97 7.92 20.09
CA SER A 326 -38.91 9.03 20.07
C SER A 326 -40.35 8.57 20.22
N ILE A 327 -40.76 7.49 19.56
CA ILE A 327 -42.10 6.90 19.69
C ILE A 327 -42.32 6.40 21.12
N ILE A 328 -41.37 5.65 21.69
CA ILE A 328 -41.44 5.14 23.04
C ILE A 328 -41.55 6.28 24.07
N VAL A 329 -40.77 7.33 23.90
CA VAL A 329 -40.83 8.53 24.77
C VAL A 329 -42.21 9.20 24.67
N MET A 330 -42.76 9.30 23.46
CA MET A 330 -44.13 9.86 23.25
C MET A 330 -45.20 9.02 23.92
N ASP A 331 -45.09 7.66 23.82
CA ASP A 331 -46.04 6.74 24.46
C ASP A 331 -45.95 6.84 25.99
N ILE A 332 -44.75 6.92 26.56
CA ILE A 332 -44.53 7.12 27.99
C ILE A 332 -45.15 8.46 28.44
N TYR A 333 -44.94 9.49 27.67
CA TYR A 333 -45.50 10.81 27.93
C TYR A 333 -47.05 10.77 27.98
N HIS A 334 -47.68 10.13 27.01
CA HIS A 334 -49.12 9.94 26.97
C HIS A 334 -49.63 9.11 28.14
N PHE A 335 -48.88 8.05 28.52
CA PHE A 335 -49.22 7.22 29.65
C PHE A 335 -49.16 8.02 30.97
N CYS A 336 -48.13 8.79 31.23
CA CYS A 336 -48.02 9.67 32.38
C CYS A 336 -49.11 10.71 32.45
N GLN A 337 -49.53 11.26 31.31
CA GLN A 337 -50.64 12.19 31.20
C GLN A 337 -51.96 11.53 31.59
N LEU A 338 -52.22 10.31 31.11
CA LEU A 338 -53.43 9.54 31.45
C LEU A 338 -53.46 9.21 32.92
N GLU A 339 -52.36 8.78 33.52
CA GLU A 339 -52.20 8.47 34.94
C GLU A 339 -52.52 9.71 35.81
N LEU A 340 -52.03 10.88 35.40
CA LEU A 340 -52.28 12.13 36.13
C LEU A 340 -53.77 12.50 36.12
N PHE A 341 -54.46 12.34 34.96
CA PHE A 341 -55.89 12.56 34.88
C PHE A 341 -56.68 11.59 35.72
N LEU A 342 -56.32 10.31 35.68
CA LEU A 342 -56.98 9.26 36.45
C LEU A 342 -56.81 9.49 37.95
N SER A 343 -55.56 9.78 38.38
CA SER A 343 -55.23 10.07 39.78
C SER A 343 -55.95 11.31 40.29
N SER A 344 -56.01 12.39 39.51
CA SER A 344 -56.72 13.60 39.88
C SER A 344 -58.24 13.35 40.01
N GLY A 345 -58.80 12.53 39.13
CA GLY A 345 -60.22 12.12 39.16
C GLY A 345 -60.53 11.30 40.39
N THR A 346 -59.66 10.35 40.76
CA THR A 346 -59.86 9.52 41.97
C THR A 346 -59.75 10.31 43.27
N VAL A 347 -58.86 11.32 43.35
CA VAL A 347 -58.80 12.24 44.50
C VAL A 347 -60.08 13.05 44.61
N CYS A 348 -60.61 13.63 43.51
CA CYS A 348 -61.85 14.34 43.52
C CYS A 348 -63.04 13.50 43.92
N LEU A 349 -63.12 12.25 43.43
CA LEU A 349 -64.16 11.29 43.82
C LEU A 349 -64.07 10.91 45.29
N SER A 350 -62.85 10.73 45.84
CA SER A 350 -62.64 10.44 47.24
C SER A 350 -63.10 11.56 48.15
N VAL A 351 -62.83 12.83 47.79
CA VAL A 351 -63.32 14.00 48.53
C VAL A 351 -64.84 14.08 48.49
N TYR A 352 -65.43 13.87 47.30
CA TYR A 352 -66.88 13.86 47.18
C TYR A 352 -67.53 12.73 47.97
N SER A 353 -66.96 11.53 47.98
CA SER A 353 -67.43 10.38 48.76
C SER A 353 -67.33 10.62 50.28
N LEU A 354 -66.23 11.29 50.71
CA LEU A 354 -66.09 11.67 52.13
C LEU A 354 -67.19 12.62 52.58
N VAL A 355 -67.49 13.65 51.78
CA VAL A 355 -68.61 14.57 52.09
C VAL A 355 -69.92 13.82 52.11
N ALA A 356 -70.20 12.98 51.11
CA ALA A 356 -71.41 12.16 51.08
C ALA A 356 -71.52 11.22 52.30
N ALA A 357 -70.43 10.63 52.75
CA ALA A 357 -70.38 9.76 53.97
C ALA A 357 -70.69 10.54 55.24
N ILE A 358 -70.11 11.73 55.39
CA ILE A 358 -70.39 12.58 56.60
C ILE A 358 -71.87 12.93 56.66
N PHE A 359 -72.51 13.33 55.60
CA PHE A 359 -73.92 13.65 55.54
C PHE A 359 -74.86 12.41 55.60
N GLY A 360 -74.36 11.25 55.26
CA GLY A 360 -75.02 9.96 55.33
C GLY A 360 -74.96 9.35 56.72
N MET A 361 -74.13 9.86 57.64
CA MET A 361 -74.08 9.41 59.04
C MET A 361 -75.34 9.81 59.83
N ASN A 362 -75.83 8.90 60.67
CA ASN A 362 -77.03 9.09 61.45
C ASN A 362 -76.80 9.92 62.77
N ILE A 363 -75.96 10.93 62.71
CA ILE A 363 -75.64 11.84 63.79
C ILE A 363 -76.66 12.97 63.77
N PRO A 364 -77.33 13.31 64.86
CA PRO A 364 -78.31 14.40 64.91
C PRO A 364 -77.58 15.73 64.86
N TYR A 365 -77.78 16.43 63.78
CA TYR A 365 -77.32 17.84 63.59
C TYR A 365 -78.50 18.75 63.41
N THR A 366 -78.43 19.97 63.87
CA THR A 366 -79.49 20.93 64.02
C THR A 366 -80.19 21.31 62.66
N TRP A 367 -79.54 21.04 61.57
CA TRP A 367 -80.03 21.39 60.22
C TRP A 367 -80.86 20.30 59.54
N LYS A 368 -80.93 19.10 60.15
CA LYS A 368 -81.62 17.93 59.57
C LYS A 368 -83.16 18.15 59.39
N ASN A 369 -83.78 18.94 60.30
CA ASN A 369 -85.21 18.97 60.45
C ASN A 369 -85.94 20.11 59.66
N GLU A 370 -85.24 21.09 59.10
CA GLU A 370 -85.92 22.26 58.59
C GLU A 370 -86.00 22.48 57.07
N HIS A 371 -85.21 21.95 56.25
CA HIS A 371 -85.31 22.27 54.82
C HIS A 371 -84.64 21.22 53.88
N GLY A 372 -85.37 20.54 53.03
CA GLY A 372 -84.89 19.72 51.87
C GLY A 372 -84.01 20.50 50.87
N TYR A 373 -83.88 21.79 51.03
CA TYR A 373 -82.99 22.65 50.23
C TYR A 373 -81.50 22.52 50.61
N VAL A 374 -81.23 22.29 51.92
CA VAL A 374 -79.81 22.20 52.41
C VAL A 374 -79.07 21.10 51.75
N PHE A 375 -79.69 19.92 51.59
CA PHE A 375 -79.08 18.79 50.97
C PHE A 375 -78.69 19.09 49.47
N LYS A 376 -79.63 19.75 48.75
CA LYS A 376 -79.32 20.12 47.39
C LYS A 376 -78.16 21.11 47.28
N TRP A 377 -78.08 22.10 48.18
CA TRP A 377 -76.98 23.05 48.23
C TRP A 377 -75.65 22.40 48.61
N VAL A 378 -75.59 21.45 49.52
CA VAL A 378 -74.40 20.71 49.91
C VAL A 378 -73.87 19.90 48.74
N VAL A 379 -74.75 19.21 48.00
CA VAL A 379 -74.35 18.41 46.83
C VAL A 379 -73.79 19.34 45.71
N ILE A 380 -74.43 20.48 45.48
CA ILE A 380 -74.01 21.45 44.46
C ILE A 380 -72.65 22.05 44.86
N ILE A 381 -72.49 22.50 46.11
CA ILE A 381 -71.23 23.10 46.61
C ILE A 381 -70.10 22.06 46.55
N ALA A 382 -70.32 20.82 46.99
CA ALA A 382 -69.34 19.75 46.92
C ALA A 382 -68.93 19.47 45.46
N GLY A 383 -69.89 19.46 44.52
CA GLY A 383 -69.60 19.31 43.11
C GLY A 383 -68.74 20.46 42.55
N ILE A 384 -69.07 21.71 42.92
CA ILE A 384 -68.29 22.89 42.47
C ILE A 384 -66.86 22.84 43.04
N VAL A 385 -66.69 22.46 44.32
CA VAL A 385 -65.35 22.30 44.94
C VAL A 385 -64.55 21.23 44.25
N CYS A 386 -65.14 20.05 43.97
CA CYS A 386 -64.45 18.99 43.24
C CYS A 386 -64.05 19.40 41.83
N ALA A 387 -64.94 20.07 41.09
CA ALA A 387 -64.68 20.59 39.76
C ALA A 387 -63.56 21.65 39.77
N SER A 388 -63.57 22.55 40.78
CA SER A 388 -62.50 23.55 40.92
C SER A 388 -61.14 22.92 41.28
N LEU A 389 -61.12 21.93 42.18
CA LEU A 389 -59.90 21.15 42.51
C LEU A 389 -59.35 20.45 41.29
N PHE A 390 -60.19 19.77 40.54
CA PHE A 390 -59.76 19.10 39.29
C PHE A 390 -59.20 20.11 38.29
N SER A 391 -59.85 21.24 38.11
CA SER A 391 -59.42 22.33 37.22
C SER A 391 -58.10 22.94 37.68
N ILE A 392 -57.89 23.14 38.95
CA ILE A 392 -56.64 23.65 39.51
C ILE A 392 -55.48 22.65 39.30
N ILE A 393 -55.74 21.36 39.57
CA ILE A 393 -54.72 20.32 39.38
C ILE A 393 -54.32 20.23 37.90
N THR A 394 -55.29 20.21 36.96
CA THR A 394 -55.03 20.16 35.52
C THR A 394 -54.35 21.42 35.05
N PHE A 395 -54.74 22.60 35.50
CA PHE A 395 -54.09 23.86 35.18
C PHE A 395 -52.63 23.89 35.67
N TYR A 396 -52.39 23.47 36.91
CA TYR A 396 -51.04 23.37 37.47
C TYR A 396 -50.17 22.37 36.71
N ALA A 397 -50.73 21.22 36.34
CA ALA A 397 -50.05 20.22 35.56
C ALA A 397 -49.68 20.75 34.16
N ARG A 398 -50.61 21.50 33.51
CA ARG A 398 -50.31 22.20 32.25
C ARG A 398 -49.23 23.26 32.40
N HIS A 399 -49.30 24.08 33.46
CA HIS A 399 -48.29 25.11 33.69
C HIS A 399 -46.89 24.57 33.95
N LYS A 400 -46.79 23.40 34.56
CA LYS A 400 -45.52 22.67 34.79
C LYS A 400 -45.07 21.89 33.56
N GLY A 401 -45.82 21.90 32.44
CA GLY A 401 -45.47 21.16 31.26
C GLY A 401 -45.60 19.63 31.36
N LEU A 402 -46.33 19.17 32.43
CA LEU A 402 -46.63 17.75 32.63
C LEU A 402 -47.77 17.25 31.71
N VAL A 403 -48.56 18.17 31.20
CA VAL A 403 -49.63 17.92 30.24
C VAL A 403 -49.39 18.86 29.06
N GLY A 404 -49.14 18.30 27.87
CA GLY A 404 -48.93 19.10 26.66
C GLY A 404 -50.10 20.04 26.37
N SER A 405 -49.74 21.14 25.72
CA SER A 405 -50.69 22.09 25.19
C SER A 405 -51.47 21.52 23.98
#